data_3c79bf8227f1c409e6eb374223d9d761
#
_entry.id   3c79bf8227f1c409e6eb374223d9d761
#
_cell.length_a   1.000
_cell.length_b   1.000
_cell.length_c   1.000
_cell.angle_alpha   90.00
_cell.angle_beta   90.00
_cell.angle_gamma   90.00
#
_symmetry.space_group_name_H-M   'P 1'
#
loop_
_entity.id
_entity.type
_entity.pdbx_description
1 polymer ?
#
loop_
_entity_poly.entity_id
_entity_poly.type
_entity_poly.pdbx_seq_one_letter_code
_entity_poly.pdbx_strand_id
1 'polypeptide(L)'
;MTWDVIKYPHVTEKAMNDMDFQNKLQFIVDDSAGKNEVAEAVESQYEVSVVGVNTQNTMDGEKKAVVRLSEDDDAQEVASRIGVF
;
A
#
# COMPACT_ATOMS: atom_id res chain seq x y z
N MET A 1 1.94 15.17 -8.18
CA MET A 1 2.60 14.08 -8.89
C MET A 1 2.42 12.81 -8.11
N THR A 2 1.85 11.80 -8.74
CA THR A 2 1.44 10.61 -8.02
C THR A 2 2.60 9.73 -7.58
N TRP A 3 3.74 9.78 -8.26
CA TRP A 3 4.87 8.94 -7.88
C TRP A 3 5.52 9.33 -6.56
N ASP A 4 5.31 10.57 -6.09
CA ASP A 4 5.86 11.02 -4.82
C ASP A 4 5.00 10.63 -3.62
N VAL A 5 3.82 10.09 -3.88
CA VAL A 5 2.87 9.73 -2.84
C VAL A 5 3.38 8.54 -2.03
N ILE A 6 3.92 7.53 -2.70
CA ILE A 6 4.40 6.32 -2.05
C ILE A 6 5.90 6.45 -1.81
N LYS A 7 6.30 6.44 -0.53
CA LYS A 7 7.71 6.55 -0.17
C LYS A 7 8.41 5.19 -0.22
N TYR A 8 7.86 4.21 0.47
CA TYR A 8 8.41 2.85 0.51
C TYR A 8 7.40 1.88 1.10
N PRO A 9 7.53 0.58 0.82
CA PRO A 9 6.67 -0.43 1.43
C PRO A 9 6.97 -0.55 2.93
N HIS A 10 5.91 -0.76 3.72
CA HIS A 10 6.04 -0.95 5.16
C HIS A 10 6.05 -2.46 5.42
N VAL A 11 7.21 -2.98 5.80
CA VAL A 11 7.42 -4.42 5.97
C VAL A 11 7.49 -4.77 7.45
N THR A 12 6.44 -5.39 7.96
CA THR A 12 6.36 -5.90 9.33
C THR A 12 5.68 -7.25 9.29
N GLU A 13 5.74 -7.97 10.39
CA GLU A 13 5.04 -9.23 10.51
C GLU A 13 3.54 -9.07 10.29
N LYS A 14 2.96 -8.01 10.84
CA LYS A 14 1.55 -7.71 10.65
C LYS A 14 1.23 -7.40 9.18
N ALA A 15 2.10 -6.64 8.53
CA ALA A 15 1.91 -6.32 7.12
C ALA A 15 1.96 -7.57 6.25
N MET A 16 2.84 -8.50 6.58
CA MET A 16 2.93 -9.77 5.87
C MET A 16 1.68 -10.63 6.08
N ASN A 17 1.13 -10.64 7.29
CA ASN A 17 -0.11 -11.34 7.57
C ASN A 17 -1.30 -10.73 6.82
N ASP A 18 -1.37 -9.41 6.75
CA ASP A 18 -2.43 -8.72 5.99
C ASP A 18 -2.34 -9.06 4.51
N MET A 19 -1.12 -9.16 3.98
CA MET A 19 -0.90 -9.55 2.59
C MET A 19 -1.37 -10.98 2.34
N ASP A 20 -1.03 -11.90 3.24
CA ASP A 20 -1.33 -13.32 3.06
C ASP A 20 -2.81 -13.64 3.22
N PHE A 21 -3.48 -12.98 4.17
CA PHE A 21 -4.83 -13.37 4.57
C PHE A 21 -5.92 -12.39 4.18
N GLN A 22 -5.57 -11.14 3.90
CA GLN A 22 -6.55 -10.09 3.62
C GLN A 22 -6.35 -9.37 2.30
N ASN A 23 -5.34 -9.79 1.53
CA ASN A 23 -5.02 -9.19 0.23
C ASN A 23 -4.76 -7.69 0.34
N LYS A 24 -4.04 -7.30 1.38
CA LYS A 24 -3.70 -5.90 1.65
C LYS A 24 -2.20 -5.69 1.58
N LEU A 25 -1.81 -4.51 1.13
CA LEU A 25 -0.42 -4.06 1.15
C LEU A 25 -0.32 -2.83 2.04
N GLN A 26 0.81 -2.67 2.71
CA GLN A 26 1.05 -1.49 3.54
C GLN A 26 2.23 -0.70 2.98
N PHE A 27 2.06 0.62 2.95
CA PHE A 27 3.07 1.55 2.45
C PHE A 27 3.21 2.72 3.40
N ILE A 28 4.40 3.28 3.44
CA ILE A 28 4.59 4.60 4.04
C ILE A 28 4.45 5.61 2.90
N VAL A 29 3.60 6.60 3.13
CA VAL A 29 3.21 7.56 2.10
C VAL A 29 3.46 8.99 2.58
N ASP A 30 3.37 9.94 1.68
CA ASP A 30 3.51 11.35 1.99
C ASP A 30 2.41 11.78 2.96
N ASP A 31 2.76 12.58 3.97
CA ASP A 31 1.83 13.09 4.99
C ASP A 31 0.64 13.81 4.39
N SER A 32 0.85 14.50 3.27
CA SER A 32 -0.19 15.28 2.63
C SER A 32 -1.05 14.48 1.68
N ALA A 33 -0.73 13.21 1.47
CA ALA A 33 -1.48 12.38 0.53
C ALA A 33 -2.81 11.94 1.12
N GLY A 34 -3.89 12.10 0.36
CA GLY A 34 -5.20 11.58 0.73
C GLY A 34 -5.37 10.14 0.27
N LYS A 35 -6.46 9.52 0.71
CA LYS A 35 -6.76 8.13 0.34
C LYS A 35 -6.87 7.94 -1.17
N ASN A 36 -7.51 8.88 -1.86
CA ASN A 36 -7.68 8.81 -3.31
C ASN A 36 -6.34 8.89 -4.03
N GLU A 37 -5.45 9.75 -3.55
CA GLU A 37 -4.11 9.87 -4.13
C GLU A 37 -3.30 8.60 -3.96
N VAL A 38 -3.40 7.98 -2.78
CA VAL A 38 -2.73 6.71 -2.50
C VAL A 38 -3.26 5.62 -3.43
N ALA A 39 -4.58 5.53 -3.57
CA ALA A 39 -5.19 4.52 -4.45
C ALA A 39 -4.72 4.69 -5.89
N GLU A 40 -4.76 5.91 -6.40
CA GLU A 40 -4.31 6.20 -7.77
C GLU A 40 -2.84 5.86 -7.97
N ALA A 41 -2.00 6.20 -7.00
CA ALA A 41 -0.57 5.93 -7.09
C ALA A 41 -0.30 4.43 -7.13
N VAL A 42 -0.96 3.66 -6.29
CA VAL A 42 -0.79 2.20 -6.26
C VAL A 42 -1.30 1.57 -7.56
N GLU A 43 -2.47 1.99 -8.01
CA GLU A 43 -3.05 1.45 -9.25
C GLU A 43 -2.16 1.74 -10.46
N SER A 44 -1.65 2.96 -10.53
CA SER A 44 -0.79 3.39 -11.63
C SER A 44 0.57 2.71 -11.60
N GLN A 45 1.17 2.61 -10.42
CA GLN A 45 2.53 2.11 -10.28
C GLN A 45 2.62 0.59 -10.41
N TYR A 46 1.62 -0.13 -9.91
CA TYR A 46 1.64 -1.59 -9.87
C TYR A 46 0.62 -2.25 -10.79
N GLU A 47 -0.16 -1.45 -11.50
CA GLU A 47 -1.17 -1.95 -12.46
C GLU A 47 -2.17 -2.89 -11.81
N VAL A 48 -2.73 -2.46 -10.68
CA VAL A 48 -3.71 -3.23 -9.91
C VAL A 48 -4.95 -2.39 -9.67
N SER A 49 -6.01 -3.03 -9.20
CA SER A 49 -7.24 -2.33 -8.80
C SER A 49 -7.31 -2.27 -7.28
N VAL A 50 -7.50 -1.09 -6.75
CA VAL A 50 -7.61 -0.85 -5.31
C VAL A 50 -9.07 -0.67 -4.93
N VAL A 51 -9.53 -1.43 -3.95
CA VAL A 51 -10.92 -1.36 -3.48
C VAL A 51 -11.08 -0.63 -2.16
N GLY A 52 -10.00 -0.35 -1.47
CA GLY A 52 -10.06 0.41 -0.23
C GLY A 52 -8.69 0.85 0.24
N VAL A 53 -8.65 1.98 0.94
CA VAL A 53 -7.42 2.52 1.53
C VAL A 53 -7.74 3.03 2.93
N ASN A 54 -6.95 2.61 3.90
CA ASN A 54 -6.96 3.19 5.24
C ASN A 54 -5.63 3.87 5.50
N THR A 55 -5.67 5.03 6.12
CA THR A 55 -4.45 5.75 6.48
C THR A 55 -4.37 5.93 7.99
N GLN A 56 -3.16 5.85 8.52
CA GLN A 56 -2.88 6.01 9.93
C GLN A 56 -1.60 6.80 10.10
N ASN A 57 -1.52 7.59 11.17
CA ASN A 57 -0.27 8.24 11.53
C ASN A 57 0.48 7.31 12.47
N THR A 58 1.77 7.10 12.21
CA THR A 58 2.61 6.28 13.08
C THR A 58 3.17 7.14 14.20
N MET A 59 3.73 6.50 15.21
CA MET A 59 4.37 7.19 16.33
C MET A 59 5.60 7.97 15.90
N ASP A 60 6.20 7.60 14.78
CA ASP A 60 7.38 8.28 14.23
C ASP A 60 7.03 9.51 13.39
N GLY A 61 5.74 9.85 13.30
CA GLY A 61 5.29 10.99 12.51
C GLY A 61 5.13 10.69 11.02
N GLU A 62 5.20 9.44 10.63
CA GLU A 62 4.99 9.03 9.26
C GLU A 62 3.52 8.66 9.03
N LYS A 63 3.10 8.69 7.78
CA LYS A 63 1.76 8.26 7.41
C LYS A 63 1.81 6.88 6.76
N LYS A 64 1.09 5.95 7.34
CA LYS A 64 1.00 4.58 6.83
C LYS A 64 -0.32 4.40 6.10
N ALA A 65 -0.28 3.84 4.90
CA ALA A 65 -1.47 3.50 4.15
C ALA A 65 -1.60 1.98 4.03
N VAL A 66 -2.76 1.47 4.38
CA VAL A 66 -3.11 0.06 4.18
C VAL A 66 -4.03 0.00 2.97
N VAL A 67 -3.56 -0.65 1.92
CA VAL A 67 -4.23 -0.68 0.62
C VAL A 67 -4.79 -2.08 0.39
N ARG A 68 -6.10 -2.16 0.20
CA ARG A 68 -6.76 -3.42 -0.11
C ARG A 68 -6.95 -3.54 -1.61
N LEU A 69 -6.48 -4.64 -2.17
CA LEU A 69 -6.59 -4.93 -3.60
C LEU A 69 -7.90 -5.66 -3.92
N SER A 70 -8.34 -5.57 -5.16
CA SER A 70 -9.49 -6.32 -5.63
C SER A 70 -9.16 -7.82 -5.66
N GLU A 71 -10.20 -8.63 -5.76
CA GLU A 71 -10.03 -10.09 -5.83
C GLU A 71 -9.27 -10.56 -7.07
N ASP A 72 -9.24 -9.73 -8.11
CA ASP A 72 -8.55 -10.04 -9.35
C ASP A 72 -7.04 -9.87 -9.25
N ASP A 73 -6.57 -9.24 -8.19
CA ASP A 73 -5.16 -8.95 -7.97
C ASP A 73 -4.67 -9.65 -6.71
N ASP A 74 -3.44 -10.12 -6.73
CA ASP A 74 -2.84 -10.83 -5.61
C ASP A 74 -1.77 -9.96 -4.95
N ALA A 75 -1.98 -9.61 -3.68
CA ALA A 75 -1.03 -8.79 -2.94
C ALA A 75 0.34 -9.43 -2.85
N GLN A 76 0.41 -10.76 -2.72
CA GLN A 76 1.69 -11.49 -2.69
C GLN A 76 2.45 -11.34 -3.99
N GLU A 77 1.76 -11.39 -5.11
CA GLU A 77 2.39 -11.22 -6.42
C GLU A 77 2.93 -9.81 -6.59
N VAL A 78 2.15 -8.81 -6.18
CA VAL A 78 2.58 -7.41 -6.23
C VAL A 78 3.80 -7.20 -5.34
N ALA A 79 3.78 -7.72 -4.12
CA ALA A 79 4.89 -7.63 -3.19
C ALA A 79 6.15 -8.28 -3.75
N SER A 80 6.01 -9.39 -4.43
CA SER A 80 7.11 -10.09 -5.09
C SER A 80 7.74 -9.21 -6.17
N ARG A 81 6.92 -8.48 -6.93
CA ARG A 81 7.41 -7.54 -7.95
C ARG A 81 8.14 -6.36 -7.33
N ILE A 82 7.71 -5.91 -6.16
CA ILE A 82 8.38 -4.84 -5.42
C ILE A 82 9.76 -5.32 -4.92
N GLY A 83 9.89 -6.60 -4.60
CA GLY A 83 11.16 -7.20 -4.22
C GLY A 83 11.50 -7.13 -2.73
N VAL A 84 10.52 -6.84 -1.87
CA VAL A 84 10.74 -6.71 -0.42
C VAL A 84 10.17 -7.87 0.40
N PHE A 85 9.42 -8.74 -0.24
CA PHE A 85 8.81 -9.89 0.43
C PHE A 85 9.29 -11.21 -0.13
#